data_fc4ef73b6e76681a68f2ffc01a081bbf
#
_entry.id   fc4ef73b6e76681a68f2ffc01a081bbf
#
_cell.length_a   1.000
_cell.length_b   1.000
_cell.length_c   1.000
_cell.angle_alpha   90.00
_cell.angle_beta   90.00
_cell.angle_gamma   90.00
#
_symmetry.space_group_name_H-M   'P 1'
#
loop_
_entity.id
_entity.type
_entity.pdbx_description
1 polymer ?
#
loop_
_entity_poly.entity_id
_entity_poly.type
_entity_poly.pdbx_seq_one_letter_code
_entity_poly.pdbx_strand_id
1 'polypeptide(L)'
;MERVEAKILGRDYSLLCPPEEKEALQAAVTHVSQLAGKVQGSGKVAGNERIAIMVAIQIAAELLTLKSPQGPLGDLSVGEFKRKIDDINALLDSAV
;
A
#
# COMPACT_ATOMS: atom_id res chain seq x y z
N MET A 1 -12.22 9.16 -20.79
CA MET A 1 -11.87 8.46 -19.55
C MET A 1 -11.98 6.96 -19.76
N GLU A 2 -10.95 6.25 -19.37
CA GLU A 2 -10.94 4.80 -19.42
C GLU A 2 -11.37 4.21 -18.09
N ARG A 3 -12.00 3.04 -18.13
CA ARG A 3 -12.43 2.34 -16.94
C ARG A 3 -11.47 1.20 -16.64
N VAL A 4 -11.08 1.09 -15.37
CA VAL A 4 -10.26 -0.01 -14.89
C VAL A 4 -11.04 -0.75 -13.80
N GLU A 5 -11.24 -2.03 -14.00
CA GLU A 5 -11.89 -2.87 -13.00
C GLU A 5 -10.85 -3.40 -12.03
N ALA A 6 -11.15 -3.33 -10.75
CA ALA A 6 -10.24 -3.79 -9.70
C ALA A 6 -10.98 -4.71 -8.75
N LYS A 7 -10.38 -5.86 -8.46
CA LYS A 7 -10.91 -6.76 -7.44
C LYS A 7 -9.89 -6.86 -6.32
N ILE A 8 -10.25 -6.33 -5.15
CA ILE A 8 -9.35 -6.27 -4.00
C ILE A 8 -10.10 -6.76 -2.77
N LEU A 9 -9.54 -7.73 -2.08
CA LEU A 9 -10.13 -8.30 -0.87
C LEU A 9 -11.55 -8.80 -1.08
N GLY A 10 -11.80 -9.38 -2.26
CA GLY A 10 -13.11 -9.94 -2.60
C GLY A 10 -14.16 -8.93 -3.01
N ARG A 11 -13.80 -7.66 -3.12
CA ARG A 11 -14.72 -6.60 -3.53
C ARG A 11 -14.32 -6.04 -4.88
N ASP A 12 -15.33 -5.71 -5.68
CA ASP A 12 -15.14 -5.18 -7.03
C ASP A 12 -15.24 -3.66 -6.99
N TYR A 13 -14.29 -3.00 -7.65
CA TYR A 13 -14.26 -1.55 -7.79
C TYR A 13 -14.09 -1.18 -9.24
N SER A 14 -14.68 -0.07 -9.62
CA SER A 14 -14.56 0.48 -10.96
C SER A 14 -13.91 1.85 -10.86
N LEU A 15 -12.76 2.01 -11.50
CA LEU A 15 -11.97 3.23 -11.42
C LEU A 15 -11.93 3.89 -12.79
N LEU A 16 -11.91 5.22 -12.81
CA LEU A 16 -11.79 5.99 -14.04
C LEU A 16 -10.47 6.71 -14.07
N CYS A 17 -9.84 6.75 -15.22
CA CYS A 17 -8.57 7.45 -15.40
C CYS A 17 -8.42 7.92 -16.85
N PRO A 18 -7.54 8.91 -17.11
CA PRO A 18 -7.19 9.25 -18.48
C PRO A 18 -6.57 8.04 -19.18
N PRO A 19 -6.75 7.93 -20.53
CA PRO A 19 -6.21 6.79 -21.26
C PRO A 19 -4.72 6.57 -21.06
N GLU A 20 -3.95 7.63 -20.94
CA GLU A 20 -2.49 7.54 -20.78
C GLU A 20 -2.07 7.00 -19.44
N GLU A 21 -2.98 6.96 -18.46
CA GLU A 21 -2.69 6.45 -17.11
C GLU A 21 -3.23 5.05 -16.87
N LYS A 22 -3.96 4.50 -17.83
CA LYS A 22 -4.61 3.20 -17.67
C LYS A 22 -3.65 2.08 -17.31
N GLU A 23 -2.55 2.01 -18.05
CA GLU A 23 -1.56 0.95 -17.85
C GLU A 23 -0.92 1.05 -16.46
N ALA A 24 -0.56 2.26 -16.06
CA ALA A 24 0.01 2.49 -14.72
C ALA A 24 -1.00 2.16 -13.63
N LEU A 25 -2.27 2.51 -13.83
CA LEU A 25 -3.30 2.22 -12.85
C LEU A 25 -3.54 0.72 -12.73
N GLN A 26 -3.54 0.00 -13.83
CA GLN A 26 -3.68 -1.47 -13.80
C GLN A 26 -2.53 -2.12 -13.05
N ALA A 27 -1.31 -1.65 -13.27
CA ALA A 27 -0.15 -2.15 -12.54
C ALA A 27 -0.27 -1.86 -11.04
N ALA A 28 -0.75 -0.68 -10.69
CA ALA A 28 -0.96 -0.31 -9.29
C ALA A 28 -2.02 -1.19 -8.63
N VAL A 29 -3.12 -1.46 -9.32
CA VAL A 29 -4.16 -2.34 -8.81
C VAL A 29 -3.63 -3.74 -8.55
N THR A 30 -2.84 -4.27 -9.48
CA THR A 30 -2.24 -5.59 -9.33
C THR A 30 -1.32 -5.63 -8.12
N HIS A 31 -0.51 -4.60 -7.93
CA HIS A 31 0.40 -4.51 -6.79
C HIS A 31 -0.35 -4.46 -5.47
N VAL A 32 -1.38 -3.63 -5.38
CA VAL A 32 -2.23 -3.55 -4.19
C VAL A 32 -2.89 -4.89 -3.88
N SER A 33 -3.41 -5.54 -4.91
CA SER A 33 -4.08 -6.83 -4.76
C SER A 33 -3.13 -7.89 -4.22
N GLN A 34 -1.90 -7.92 -4.72
CA GLN A 34 -0.89 -8.87 -4.25
C GLN A 34 -0.50 -8.61 -2.80
N LEU A 35 -0.27 -7.34 -2.44
CA LEU A 35 0.07 -7.00 -1.07
C LEU A 35 -1.07 -7.30 -0.11
N ALA A 36 -2.29 -7.00 -0.51
CA ALA A 36 -3.47 -7.31 0.31
C ALA A 36 -3.58 -8.81 0.58
N GLY A 37 -3.32 -9.62 -0.45
CA GLY A 37 -3.31 -11.07 -0.30
C GLY A 37 -2.25 -11.56 0.67
N LYS A 38 -1.06 -10.96 0.64
CA LYS A 38 0.01 -11.32 1.57
C LYS A 38 -0.33 -10.96 3.00
N VAL A 39 -0.86 -9.77 3.22
CA VAL A 39 -1.25 -9.32 4.56
C VAL A 39 -2.37 -10.19 5.10
N GLN A 40 -3.37 -10.47 4.29
CA GLN A 40 -4.48 -11.32 4.67
C GLN A 40 -4.01 -12.74 4.99
N GLY A 41 -3.11 -13.26 4.15
CA GLY A 41 -2.56 -14.62 4.31
C GLY A 41 -1.68 -14.79 5.53
N SER A 42 -1.15 -13.69 6.08
CA SER A 42 -0.32 -13.77 7.28
C SER A 42 -1.12 -14.17 8.52
N GLY A 43 -2.42 -13.93 8.51
CA GLY A 43 -3.29 -14.19 9.66
C GLY A 43 -3.10 -13.27 10.83
N LYS A 44 -2.20 -12.31 10.73
CA LYS A 44 -1.89 -11.37 11.83
C LYS A 44 -2.80 -10.16 11.85
N VAL A 45 -3.41 -9.85 10.73
CA VAL A 45 -4.28 -8.68 10.59
C VAL A 45 -5.64 -9.16 10.12
N ALA A 46 -6.69 -8.81 10.85
CA ALA A 46 -8.05 -9.17 10.51
C ALA A 46 -8.86 -7.93 10.17
N GLY A 47 -9.76 -8.07 9.19
CA GLY A 47 -10.62 -6.98 8.76
C GLY A 47 -10.07 -6.25 7.54
N ASN A 48 -10.93 -6.05 6.54
CA ASN A 48 -10.53 -5.46 5.27
C ASN A 48 -9.99 -4.03 5.44
N GLU A 49 -10.57 -3.27 6.34
CA GLU A 49 -10.12 -1.90 6.60
C GLU A 49 -8.67 -1.87 7.08
N ARG A 50 -8.33 -2.74 8.03
CA ARG A 50 -6.99 -2.81 8.58
C ARG A 50 -5.99 -3.29 7.54
N ILE A 51 -6.38 -4.30 6.77
CA ILE A 51 -5.54 -4.82 5.69
C ILE A 51 -5.26 -3.70 4.69
N ALA A 52 -6.28 -2.93 4.32
CA ALA A 52 -6.12 -1.82 3.38
C ALA A 52 -5.17 -0.75 3.91
N ILE A 53 -5.27 -0.42 5.19
CA ILE A 53 -4.38 0.57 5.81
C ILE A 53 -2.94 0.06 5.83
N MET A 54 -2.73 -1.20 6.17
CA MET A 54 -1.39 -1.79 6.18
C MET A 54 -0.77 -1.78 4.78
N VAL A 55 -1.56 -2.11 3.76
CA VAL A 55 -1.12 -2.08 2.37
C VAL A 55 -0.74 -0.65 1.97
N ALA A 56 -1.56 0.33 2.33
CA ALA A 56 -1.28 1.72 2.02
C ALA A 56 0.05 2.18 2.63
N ILE A 57 0.30 1.80 3.87
CA ILE A 57 1.55 2.15 4.56
C ILE A 57 2.74 1.50 3.87
N GLN A 58 2.63 0.24 3.49
CA GLN A 58 3.71 -0.47 2.82
C GLN A 58 4.04 0.15 1.46
N ILE A 59 3.00 0.50 0.70
CA ILE A 59 3.19 1.14 -0.60
C ILE A 59 3.85 2.51 -0.44
N ALA A 60 3.40 3.29 0.52
CA ALA A 60 4.01 4.59 0.79
C ALA A 60 5.49 4.44 1.17
N ALA A 61 5.81 3.43 1.97
CA ALA A 61 7.19 3.16 2.35
C ALA A 61 8.05 2.81 1.13
N GLU A 62 7.53 1.96 0.25
CA GLU A 62 8.23 1.61 -0.99
C GLU A 62 8.47 2.83 -1.87
N LEU A 63 7.44 3.66 -2.01
CA LEU A 63 7.51 4.87 -2.83
C LEU A 63 8.58 5.83 -2.30
N LEU A 64 8.58 6.07 -0.99
CA LEU A 64 9.52 6.99 -0.37
C LEU A 64 10.96 6.47 -0.47
N THR A 65 11.14 5.17 -0.36
CA THR A 65 12.45 4.55 -0.50
C THR A 65 12.99 4.70 -1.92
N LEU A 66 12.13 4.55 -2.93
CA LEU A 66 12.54 4.69 -4.32
C LEU A 66 12.78 6.15 -4.71
N LYS A 67 11.95 7.08 -4.21
CA LYS A 67 12.02 8.47 -4.64
C LYS A 67 13.18 9.24 -4.03
N SER A 68 13.67 8.85 -2.88
CA SER A 68 14.61 9.68 -2.13
C SER A 68 15.76 8.92 -1.51
N PRO A 69 16.56 8.18 -2.29
CA PRO A 69 17.76 7.62 -1.71
C PRO A 69 18.75 8.70 -1.28
N GLN A 70 18.62 9.92 -1.82
CA GLN A 70 19.52 11.04 -1.57
C GLN A 70 18.81 12.37 -1.32
N GLY A 71 17.48 12.36 -1.19
CA GLY A 71 16.70 13.57 -0.93
C GLY A 71 16.53 13.80 0.56
N PRO A 72 15.59 14.68 0.95
CA PRO A 72 15.34 14.94 2.37
C PRO A 72 15.01 13.69 3.18
N LEU A 73 14.39 12.71 2.54
CA LEU A 73 14.12 11.43 3.18
C LEU A 73 15.31 10.50 3.12
N GLY A 74 16.29 10.79 2.27
CA GLY A 74 17.53 10.04 2.20
C GLY A 74 18.37 10.18 3.45
N ASP A 75 18.14 11.24 4.22
CA ASP A 75 18.82 11.44 5.49
C ASP A 75 18.30 10.51 6.58
N LEU A 76 17.13 9.93 6.37
CA LEU A 76 16.60 8.93 7.29
C LEU A 76 17.27 7.60 7.01
N SER A 77 17.85 6.99 8.01
CA SER A 77 18.38 5.65 7.86
C SER A 77 17.21 4.70 7.59
N VAL A 78 17.49 3.61 6.88
CA VAL A 78 16.48 2.58 6.62
C VAL A 78 15.91 2.06 7.94
N GLY A 79 16.75 1.96 8.97
CA GLY A 79 16.30 1.53 10.28
C GLY A 79 15.32 2.50 10.93
N GLU A 80 15.55 3.81 10.80
CA GLU A 80 14.64 4.81 11.34
C GLU A 80 13.30 4.79 10.64
N PHE A 81 13.32 4.62 9.32
CA PHE A 81 12.11 4.56 8.53
C PHE A 81 11.28 3.33 8.90
N LYS A 82 11.94 2.18 9.02
CA LYS A 82 11.31 0.95 9.46
C LYS A 82 10.70 1.09 10.84
N ARG A 83 11.41 1.75 11.75
CA ARG A 83 10.92 1.96 13.10
C ARG A 83 9.65 2.78 13.12
N LYS A 84 9.56 3.83 12.29
CA LYS A 84 8.36 4.64 12.20
C LYS A 84 7.18 3.85 11.67
N ILE A 85 7.41 2.99 10.70
CA ILE A 85 6.36 2.13 10.16
C ILE A 85 5.91 1.12 11.23
N ASP A 86 6.85 0.54 11.96
CA ASP A 86 6.53 -0.40 13.01
C ASP A 86 5.72 0.27 14.13
N ASP A 87 6.06 1.52 14.47
CA ASP A 87 5.31 2.30 15.46
C ASP A 87 3.88 2.55 14.99
N ILE A 88 3.69 2.86 13.72
CA ILE A 88 2.36 3.08 13.15
C ILE A 88 1.57 1.77 13.18
N ASN A 89 2.21 0.67 12.81
CA ASN A 89 1.58 -0.65 12.86
C ASN A 89 1.15 -1.01 14.28
N ALA A 90 1.99 -0.71 15.26
CA ALA A 90 1.66 -0.95 16.66
C ALA A 90 0.46 -0.11 17.11
N LEU A 91 0.38 1.14 16.64
CA LEU A 91 -0.77 1.99 16.92
C LEU A 91 -2.04 1.44 16.30
N LEU A 92 -1.96 0.95 15.07
CA LEU A 92 -3.11 0.36 14.39
C LEU A 92 -3.58 -0.89 15.12
N ASP A 93 -2.65 -1.70 15.59
CA ASP A 93 -2.98 -2.90 16.35
C ASP A 93 -3.60 -2.56 17.70
N SER A 94 -3.19 -1.45 18.29
CA SER A 94 -3.71 -0.99 19.59
C SER A 94 -5.09 -0.33 19.47
N ALA A 95 -5.44 0.15 18.27
CA ALA A 95 -6.67 0.89 18.06
C ALA A 95 -7.91 0.00 17.93
N VAL A 96 -7.80 -1.26 18.18
CA VAL A 96 -8.90 -2.23 18.00
C VAL A 96 -9.80 -2.26 19.22
#